data_d4c9e08b7ef1a0caa5adb8bccd3da582
#
_entry.id   d4c9e08b7ef1a0caa5adb8bccd3da582
#
_cell.length_a   1.000
_cell.length_b   1.000
_cell.length_c   1.000
_cell.angle_alpha   90.00
_cell.angle_beta   90.00
_cell.angle_gamma   90.00
#
_symmetry.space_group_name_H-M   'P 1'
#
loop_
_entity.id
_entity.type
_entity.pdbx_description
1 polymer ?
#
loop_
_entity_poly.entity_id
_entity_poly.type
_entity_poly.pdbx_seq_one_letter_code
_entity_poly.pdbx_strand_id
1 'polypeptide(L)'
;MIEEPYRWVEAIANRREYIETQLASGSPIAALGYREGVLFVTLGQTRQKIFEIYDRIAMGAIGHPGDIERLRMAAIELASTEGFTRSAGDVSLRRLVHYSLSPVMKTAFEQVYGPPFLARMLFAEVGANPTEDLFLRVEYDGEIATNGPTFAQARQDFAVLSGTRQSRELMESFLKAEYAADASFEEALKSGLDAWAIGHMTLPAEKVKQLPERAAVTKYRREQLANTGIEAGILERDASKAIRYRALLDKELRALIND
;
A
#
# COMPACT_ATOMS: atom_id res chain seq x y z
N MET A 1 -7.25 36.84 -18.97
CA MET A 1 -5.89 36.49 -19.40
C MET A 1 -5.94 35.03 -19.78
N ILE A 2 -5.83 34.70 -21.05
CA ILE A 2 -5.81 33.31 -21.51
C ILE A 2 -4.44 32.77 -21.08
N GLU A 3 -4.44 31.89 -20.08
CA GLU A 3 -3.19 31.20 -19.69
C GLU A 3 -2.74 30.33 -20.87
N GLU A 4 -1.50 30.55 -21.30
CA GLU A 4 -0.92 29.78 -22.39
C GLU A 4 -0.88 28.30 -22.01
N PRO A 5 -1.29 27.37 -22.90
CA PRO A 5 -1.30 25.93 -22.60
C PRO A 5 0.04 25.39 -22.07
N TYR A 6 1.14 26.00 -22.46
CA TYR A 6 2.50 25.63 -22.03
C TYR A 6 2.73 25.87 -20.54
N ARG A 7 2.19 26.94 -19.96
CA ARG A 7 2.31 27.22 -18.52
C ARG A 7 1.57 26.20 -17.68
N TRP A 8 0.44 25.69 -18.18
CA TRP A 8 -0.29 24.61 -17.52
C TRP A 8 0.53 23.33 -17.49
N VAL A 9 1.11 22.91 -18.61
CA VAL A 9 1.94 21.70 -18.69
C VAL A 9 3.14 21.78 -17.76
N GLU A 10 3.83 22.94 -17.76
CA GLU A 10 4.97 23.19 -16.88
C GLU A 10 4.56 23.18 -15.40
N ALA A 11 3.44 23.80 -15.03
CA ALA A 11 2.94 23.82 -13.67
C ALA A 11 2.62 22.41 -13.16
N ILE A 12 1.99 21.57 -13.98
CA ILE A 12 1.70 20.17 -13.64
C ILE A 12 2.99 19.35 -13.53
N ALA A 13 3.96 19.55 -14.40
CA ALA A 13 5.25 18.86 -14.34
C ALA A 13 6.01 19.20 -13.05
N ASN A 14 6.14 20.49 -12.73
CA ASN A 14 6.79 20.97 -11.50
C ASN A 14 6.08 20.43 -10.24
N ARG A 15 4.74 20.39 -10.26
CA ARG A 15 3.93 19.85 -9.18
C ARG A 15 4.20 18.36 -8.97
N ARG A 16 4.28 17.59 -10.05
CA ARG A 16 4.61 16.17 -10.02
C ARG A 16 5.99 15.94 -9.43
N GLU A 17 6.99 16.66 -9.90
CA GLU A 17 8.36 16.58 -9.40
C GLU A 17 8.45 16.91 -7.90
N TYR A 18 7.75 17.96 -7.45
CA TYR A 18 7.66 18.32 -6.05
C TYR A 18 7.09 17.18 -5.20
N ILE A 19 5.94 16.62 -5.61
CA ILE A 19 5.28 15.54 -4.86
C ILE A 19 6.15 14.27 -4.83
N GLU A 20 6.73 13.89 -5.96
CA GLU A 20 7.64 12.73 -6.04
C GLU A 20 8.83 12.88 -5.11
N THR A 21 9.42 14.08 -5.04
CA THR A 21 10.53 14.38 -4.13
C THR A 21 10.11 14.26 -2.67
N GLN A 22 8.91 14.76 -2.31
CA GLN A 22 8.39 14.66 -0.94
C GLN A 22 8.09 13.22 -0.53
N LEU A 23 7.63 12.39 -1.45
CA LEU A 23 7.27 11.00 -1.20
C LEU A 23 8.47 10.03 -1.26
N ALA A 24 9.59 10.45 -1.86
CA ALA A 24 10.74 9.57 -2.13
C ALA A 24 11.31 8.88 -0.90
N SER A 25 11.26 9.53 0.27
CA SER A 25 11.73 8.98 1.56
C SER A 25 10.72 8.07 2.25
N GLY A 26 9.55 7.85 1.65
CA GLY A 26 8.48 7.04 2.24
C GLY A 26 8.92 5.58 2.42
N SER A 27 8.87 5.08 3.67
CA SER A 27 9.20 3.68 3.97
C SER A 27 8.20 2.75 3.30
N PRO A 28 8.66 1.71 2.59
CA PRO A 28 7.80 0.81 1.84
C PRO A 28 6.75 0.09 2.69
N ILE A 29 5.67 -0.35 2.05
CA ILE A 29 4.63 -1.19 2.64
C ILE A 29 4.38 -2.35 1.67
N ALA A 30 4.29 -3.57 2.17
CA ALA A 30 3.84 -4.72 1.40
C ALA A 30 2.48 -5.21 1.92
N ALA A 31 1.58 -5.55 1.01
CA ALA A 31 0.31 -6.22 1.30
C ALA A 31 0.29 -7.55 0.53
N LEU A 32 0.06 -8.66 1.23
CA LEU A 32 0.15 -10.01 0.68
C LEU A 32 -1.11 -10.81 1.07
N GLY A 33 -1.75 -11.42 0.07
CA GLY A 33 -2.81 -12.40 0.30
C GLY A 33 -2.20 -13.73 0.72
N TYR A 34 -2.62 -14.27 1.83
CA TYR A 34 -2.21 -15.58 2.31
C TYR A 34 -3.44 -16.45 2.56
N ARG A 35 -3.25 -17.71 2.95
CA ARG A 35 -4.36 -18.68 3.07
C ARG A 35 -5.50 -18.17 3.92
N GLU A 36 -5.22 -17.61 5.10
CA GLU A 36 -6.20 -17.19 6.07
C GLU A 36 -6.62 -15.71 5.96
N GLY A 37 -6.05 -14.93 5.02
CA GLY A 37 -6.39 -13.52 4.90
C GLY A 37 -5.45 -12.70 4.06
N VAL A 38 -5.35 -11.42 4.40
CA VAL A 38 -4.42 -10.45 3.81
C VAL A 38 -3.56 -9.84 4.91
N LEU A 39 -2.25 -9.89 4.75
CA LEU A 39 -1.27 -9.26 5.61
C LEU A 39 -0.80 -7.93 5.01
N PHE A 40 -0.79 -6.87 5.80
CA PHE A 40 -0.01 -5.66 5.56
C PHE A 40 1.20 -5.64 6.47
N VAL A 41 2.36 -5.29 5.95
CA VAL A 41 3.60 -5.19 6.74
C VAL A 41 4.50 -4.05 6.28
N THR A 42 5.10 -3.37 7.25
CA THR A 42 6.13 -2.33 7.07
C THR A 42 7.05 -2.31 8.30
N LEU A 43 8.15 -1.58 8.23
CA LEU A 43 8.93 -1.22 9.40
C LEU A 43 8.80 0.28 9.70
N GLY A 44 8.68 0.62 10.98
CA GLY A 44 8.57 1.99 11.46
C GLY A 44 8.58 2.06 12.97
N GLN A 45 8.91 3.23 13.53
CA GLN A 45 9.02 3.42 14.99
C GLN A 45 7.94 4.32 15.59
N THR A 46 7.48 5.33 14.88
CA THR A 46 6.80 6.45 15.53
C THR A 46 5.45 6.81 14.93
N ARG A 47 5.12 6.32 13.75
CA ARG A 47 3.87 6.69 13.04
C ARG A 47 3.22 5.48 12.46
N GLN A 48 1.94 5.33 12.75
CA GLN A 48 1.12 4.32 12.14
C GLN A 48 0.96 4.58 10.64
N LYS A 49 1.04 3.53 9.84
CA LYS A 49 0.92 3.56 8.37
C LYS A 49 -0.13 2.58 7.86
N ILE A 50 -0.55 1.64 8.69
CA ILE A 50 -1.50 0.59 8.34
C ILE A 50 -2.77 0.80 9.18
N PHE A 51 -3.92 0.88 8.52
CA PHE A 51 -5.18 1.27 9.14
C PHE A 51 -6.32 0.36 8.69
N GLU A 52 -7.24 0.10 9.59
CA GLU A 52 -8.58 -0.37 9.27
C GLU A 52 -9.36 0.75 8.58
N ILE A 53 -10.12 0.41 7.53
CA ILE A 53 -11.07 1.31 6.90
C ILE A 53 -12.49 0.87 7.19
N TYR A 54 -12.82 -0.39 6.88
CA TYR A 54 -14.16 -0.90 7.10
C TYR A 54 -14.15 -2.44 7.00
N ASP A 55 -14.84 -3.12 7.91
CA ASP A 55 -15.04 -4.59 7.92
C ASP A 55 -13.86 -5.38 7.28
N ARG A 56 -13.89 -5.55 5.96
CA ARG A 56 -12.92 -6.33 5.18
C ARG A 56 -11.94 -5.49 4.36
N ILE A 57 -11.85 -4.18 4.63
CA ILE A 57 -11.00 -3.23 3.90
C ILE A 57 -9.97 -2.61 4.84
N ALA A 58 -8.71 -2.72 4.46
CA ALA A 58 -7.60 -2.05 5.14
C ALA A 58 -6.81 -1.17 4.17
N MET A 59 -6.04 -0.23 4.72
CA MET A 59 -5.24 0.73 3.98
C MET A 59 -3.83 0.80 4.56
N GLY A 60 -2.84 0.80 3.69
CA GLY A 60 -1.49 1.26 3.97
C GLY A 60 -1.24 2.59 3.26
N ALA A 61 -0.49 3.52 3.86
CA ALA A 61 -0.22 4.81 3.24
C ALA A 61 1.19 5.32 3.54
N ILE A 62 1.75 6.06 2.56
CA ILE A 62 3.00 6.82 2.71
C ILE A 62 2.76 8.27 2.29
N GLY A 63 3.44 9.22 2.96
CA GLY A 63 3.34 10.63 2.67
C GLY A 63 3.18 11.51 3.91
N HIS A 64 2.55 12.67 3.72
CA HIS A 64 2.33 13.63 4.80
C HIS A 64 1.23 13.13 5.75
N PRO A 65 1.48 13.06 7.08
CA PRO A 65 0.53 12.48 8.02
C PRO A 65 -0.85 13.14 8.03
N GLY A 66 -0.91 14.47 7.90
CA GLY A 66 -2.17 15.20 7.86
C GLY A 66 -3.02 14.88 6.62
N ASP A 67 -2.39 14.64 5.48
CA ASP A 67 -3.08 14.26 4.25
C ASP A 67 -3.55 12.81 4.31
N ILE A 68 -2.71 11.91 4.84
CA ILE A 68 -3.08 10.50 5.08
C ILE A 68 -4.29 10.45 5.99
N GLU A 69 -4.30 11.18 7.10
CA GLU A 69 -5.43 11.20 8.04
C GLU A 69 -6.72 11.72 7.41
N ARG A 70 -6.64 12.80 6.63
CA ARG A 70 -7.81 13.33 5.90
C ARG A 70 -8.40 12.31 4.94
N LEU A 71 -7.54 11.62 4.16
CA LEU A 71 -7.97 10.61 3.20
C LEU A 71 -8.51 9.36 3.90
N ARG A 72 -7.88 8.95 5.00
CA ARG A 72 -8.35 7.84 5.83
C ARG A 72 -9.75 8.11 6.40
N MET A 73 -9.96 9.29 6.99
CA MET A 73 -11.25 9.67 7.55
C MET A 73 -12.33 9.74 6.46
N ALA A 74 -12.02 10.32 5.31
CA ALA A 74 -12.94 10.33 4.18
C ALA A 74 -13.30 8.90 3.71
N ALA A 75 -12.34 7.99 3.67
CA ALA A 75 -12.59 6.60 3.30
C ALA A 75 -13.52 5.89 4.31
N ILE A 76 -13.28 6.08 5.62
CA ILE A 76 -14.12 5.51 6.68
C ILE A 76 -15.53 6.07 6.63
N GLU A 77 -15.69 7.38 6.46
CA GLU A 77 -16.98 8.05 6.41
C GLU A 77 -17.84 7.57 5.23
N LEU A 78 -17.22 7.47 4.05
CA LEU A 78 -17.87 6.98 2.85
C LEU A 78 -18.27 5.51 2.98
N ALA A 79 -17.37 4.64 3.45
CA ALA A 79 -17.64 3.23 3.67
C ALA A 79 -18.76 3.02 4.72
N SER A 80 -18.70 3.75 5.83
CA SER A 80 -19.72 3.70 6.90
C SER A 80 -21.08 4.18 6.42
N THR A 81 -21.12 5.27 5.64
CA THR A 81 -22.36 5.80 5.07
C THR A 81 -22.99 4.81 4.08
N GLU A 82 -22.17 4.18 3.22
CA GLU A 82 -22.66 3.16 2.30
C GLU A 82 -23.18 1.93 3.06
N GLY A 83 -22.43 1.45 4.06
CA GLY A 83 -22.82 0.31 4.89
C GLY A 83 -24.10 0.55 5.68
N PHE A 84 -24.30 1.78 6.15
CA PHE A 84 -25.54 2.17 6.86
C PHE A 84 -26.73 2.32 5.93
N THR A 85 -26.54 2.92 4.76
CA THR A 85 -27.66 3.19 3.81
C THR A 85 -28.10 1.97 3.02
N ARG A 86 -27.24 0.96 2.88
CA ARG A 86 -27.51 -0.28 2.13
C ARG A 86 -27.32 -1.49 3.05
N SER A 87 -26.13 -2.08 3.00
CA SER A 87 -25.70 -3.12 3.95
C SER A 87 -24.18 -3.14 4.03
N ALA A 88 -23.62 -3.68 5.13
CA ALA A 88 -22.18 -3.83 5.27
C ALA A 88 -21.55 -4.69 4.15
N GLY A 89 -22.28 -5.66 3.62
CA GLY A 89 -21.85 -6.51 2.51
C GLY A 89 -21.75 -5.77 1.15
N ASP A 90 -22.46 -4.67 0.99
CA ASP A 90 -22.46 -3.88 -0.26
C ASP A 90 -21.30 -2.90 -0.35
N VAL A 91 -20.62 -2.62 0.77
CA VAL A 91 -19.41 -1.80 0.79
C VAL A 91 -18.30 -2.52 0.05
N SER A 92 -17.80 -1.94 -1.03
CA SER A 92 -16.72 -2.52 -1.81
C SER A 92 -15.58 -1.54 -2.06
N LEU A 93 -14.37 -2.05 -1.99
CA LEU A 93 -13.17 -1.27 -2.25
C LEU A 93 -13.18 -0.61 -3.65
N ARG A 94 -13.70 -1.32 -4.66
CA ARG A 94 -13.82 -0.74 -6.02
C ARG A 94 -14.65 0.54 -6.02
N ARG A 95 -15.79 0.52 -5.37
CA ARG A 95 -16.68 1.69 -5.33
C ARG A 95 -16.04 2.82 -4.55
N LEU A 96 -15.49 2.53 -3.38
CA LEU A 96 -14.81 3.49 -2.52
C LEU A 96 -13.67 4.21 -3.27
N VAL A 97 -12.85 3.47 -3.98
CA VAL A 97 -11.70 4.03 -4.69
C VAL A 97 -12.11 4.76 -5.96
N HIS A 98 -12.90 4.13 -6.86
CA HIS A 98 -13.21 4.71 -8.16
C HIS A 98 -14.14 5.90 -8.12
N TYR A 99 -15.13 5.88 -7.24
CA TYR A 99 -16.17 6.93 -7.24
C TYR A 99 -15.94 8.01 -6.19
N SER A 100 -15.01 7.79 -5.26
CA SER A 100 -14.81 8.74 -4.17
C SER A 100 -13.36 9.21 -4.04
N LEU A 101 -12.43 8.32 -3.74
CA LEU A 101 -11.06 8.74 -3.41
C LEU A 101 -10.27 9.23 -4.63
N SER A 102 -10.27 8.46 -5.71
CA SER A 102 -9.54 8.83 -6.92
C SER A 102 -9.99 10.18 -7.51
N PRO A 103 -11.30 10.47 -7.67
CA PRO A 103 -11.75 11.79 -8.14
C PRO A 103 -11.32 12.95 -7.23
N VAL A 104 -11.35 12.76 -5.92
CA VAL A 104 -10.93 13.79 -4.95
C VAL A 104 -9.44 14.09 -5.09
N MET A 105 -8.60 13.05 -5.18
CA MET A 105 -7.16 13.21 -5.36
C MET A 105 -6.82 13.84 -6.71
N LYS A 106 -7.47 13.40 -7.79
CA LYS A 106 -7.32 13.97 -9.12
C LYS A 106 -7.67 15.46 -9.13
N THR A 107 -8.82 15.82 -8.57
CA THR A 107 -9.24 17.22 -8.50
C THR A 107 -8.23 18.07 -7.73
N ALA A 108 -7.75 17.60 -6.58
CA ALA A 108 -6.74 18.30 -5.81
C ALA A 108 -5.41 18.43 -6.57
N PHE A 109 -5.02 17.41 -7.33
CA PHE A 109 -3.80 17.43 -8.13
C PHE A 109 -3.89 18.42 -9.31
N GLU A 110 -5.04 18.53 -9.97
CA GLU A 110 -5.26 19.41 -11.12
C GLU A 110 -5.48 20.88 -10.72
N GLN A 111 -5.83 21.16 -9.48
CA GLN A 111 -6.01 22.54 -8.98
C GLN A 111 -4.67 23.25 -8.73
N VAL A 112 -4.17 24.00 -9.71
CA VAL A 112 -2.84 24.65 -9.65
C VAL A 112 -2.67 25.56 -8.43
N TYR A 113 -3.71 26.24 -7.97
CA TYR A 113 -3.67 27.15 -6.83
C TYR A 113 -4.00 26.50 -5.47
N GLY A 114 -4.38 25.22 -5.47
CA GLY A 114 -4.67 24.47 -4.25
C GLY A 114 -3.52 23.56 -3.83
N PRO A 115 -3.41 23.16 -2.56
CA PRO A 115 -2.42 22.16 -2.14
C PRO A 115 -2.83 20.77 -2.65
N PRO A 116 -1.92 20.01 -3.28
CA PRO A 116 -2.16 18.61 -3.59
C PRO A 116 -2.11 17.76 -2.32
N PHE A 117 -2.66 16.55 -2.37
CA PHE A 117 -2.37 15.55 -1.36
C PHE A 117 -0.96 14.99 -1.53
N LEU A 118 -0.16 15.07 -0.49
CA LEU A 118 1.17 14.43 -0.44
C LEU A 118 1.03 13.02 0.12
N ALA A 119 0.32 12.15 -0.59
CA ALA A 119 0.05 10.79 -0.14
C ALA A 119 -0.08 9.81 -1.32
N ARG A 120 0.39 8.59 -1.08
CA ARG A 120 0.07 7.38 -1.85
C ARG A 120 -0.58 6.38 -0.94
N MET A 121 -1.58 5.68 -1.43
CA MET A 121 -2.34 4.71 -0.65
C MET A 121 -2.36 3.35 -1.34
N LEU A 122 -2.31 2.31 -0.52
CA LEU A 122 -2.49 0.93 -0.90
C LEU A 122 -3.66 0.37 -0.10
N PHE A 123 -4.68 -0.07 -0.78
CA PHE A 123 -5.84 -0.71 -0.17
C PHE A 123 -5.86 -2.20 -0.48
N ALA A 124 -6.39 -2.97 0.45
CA ALA A 124 -6.80 -4.33 0.18
C ALA A 124 -8.21 -4.60 0.73
N GLU A 125 -8.94 -5.43 0.00
CA GLU A 125 -10.22 -6.00 0.42
C GLU A 125 -10.07 -7.53 0.45
N VAL A 126 -10.30 -8.17 1.61
CA VAL A 126 -10.24 -9.61 1.72
C VAL A 126 -11.52 -10.24 1.18
N GLY A 127 -11.38 -11.20 0.26
CA GLY A 127 -12.46 -11.99 -0.31
C GLY A 127 -12.85 -13.21 0.52
N ALA A 128 -13.86 -13.97 0.08
CA ALA A 128 -14.22 -15.24 0.69
C ALA A 128 -13.15 -16.32 0.46
N ASN A 129 -12.39 -16.19 -0.60
CA ASN A 129 -11.23 -17.04 -0.90
C ASN A 129 -10.09 -16.19 -1.50
N PRO A 130 -8.84 -16.69 -1.52
CA PRO A 130 -7.68 -15.91 -1.97
C PRO A 130 -7.80 -15.34 -3.38
N THR A 131 -8.56 -15.99 -4.27
CA THR A 131 -8.74 -15.52 -5.66
C THR A 131 -9.65 -14.30 -5.78
N GLU A 132 -10.37 -13.96 -4.72
CA GLU A 132 -11.27 -12.80 -4.64
C GLU A 132 -10.65 -11.62 -3.93
N ASP A 133 -9.44 -11.75 -3.39
CA ASP A 133 -8.72 -10.66 -2.77
C ASP A 133 -8.45 -9.55 -3.80
N LEU A 134 -8.70 -8.32 -3.40
CA LEU A 134 -8.51 -7.16 -4.26
C LEU A 134 -7.48 -6.20 -3.65
N PHE A 135 -6.49 -5.84 -4.44
CA PHE A 135 -5.50 -4.84 -4.08
C PHE A 135 -5.56 -3.67 -5.05
N LEU A 136 -5.67 -2.45 -4.54
CA LEU A 136 -5.69 -1.22 -5.33
C LEU A 136 -4.69 -0.22 -4.76
N ARG A 137 -3.87 0.36 -5.62
CA ARG A 137 -3.02 1.49 -5.28
C ARG A 137 -3.62 2.76 -5.86
N VAL A 138 -3.65 3.82 -5.07
CA VAL A 138 -4.11 5.13 -5.47
C VAL A 138 -2.95 6.10 -5.34
N GLU A 139 -2.56 6.66 -6.47
CA GLU A 139 -1.48 7.64 -6.57
C GLU A 139 -1.99 9.05 -6.25
N TYR A 140 -1.09 9.96 -5.94
CA TYR A 140 -1.40 11.36 -5.58
C TYR A 140 -2.17 12.13 -6.67
N ASP A 141 -2.10 11.73 -7.93
CA ASP A 141 -2.84 12.31 -9.06
C ASP A 141 -4.17 11.61 -9.34
N GLY A 142 -4.58 10.70 -8.46
CA GLY A 142 -5.81 9.93 -8.58
C GLY A 142 -5.71 8.71 -9.49
N GLU A 143 -4.53 8.39 -10.06
CA GLU A 143 -4.35 7.16 -10.81
C GLU A 143 -4.61 5.95 -9.92
N ILE A 144 -5.42 5.02 -10.42
CA ILE A 144 -5.68 3.74 -9.77
C ILE A 144 -4.87 2.67 -10.50
N ALA A 145 -3.95 2.05 -9.79
CA ALA A 145 -3.12 0.98 -10.31
C ALA A 145 -3.43 -0.36 -9.63
N THR A 146 -3.35 -1.42 -10.43
CA THR A 146 -3.43 -2.81 -9.98
C THR A 146 -2.17 -3.55 -10.45
N ASN A 147 -1.81 -4.65 -9.82
CA ASN A 147 -0.64 -5.44 -10.21
C ASN A 147 -0.89 -6.38 -11.40
N GLY A 148 -2.04 -6.29 -12.06
CA GLY A 148 -2.40 -7.17 -13.15
C GLY A 148 -2.54 -6.49 -14.51
N PRO A 149 -2.57 -7.27 -15.61
CA PRO A 149 -2.65 -6.74 -16.97
C PRO A 149 -3.98 -6.05 -17.28
N THR A 150 -5.05 -6.40 -16.57
CA THR A 150 -6.35 -5.73 -16.68
C THR A 150 -7.04 -5.66 -15.32
N PHE A 151 -7.80 -4.59 -15.10
CA PHE A 151 -8.55 -4.36 -13.86
C PHE A 151 -9.58 -5.47 -13.53
N ALA A 152 -10.05 -6.20 -14.53
CA ALA A 152 -11.14 -7.17 -14.41
C ALA A 152 -10.65 -8.63 -14.22
N GLN A 153 -9.41 -8.95 -14.54
CA GLN A 153 -8.97 -10.34 -14.71
C GLN A 153 -7.72 -10.72 -13.91
N ALA A 154 -7.11 -9.79 -13.21
CA ALA A 154 -5.86 -10.08 -12.53
C ALA A 154 -6.13 -10.65 -11.14
N ARG A 155 -5.80 -11.92 -10.96
CA ARG A 155 -5.49 -12.44 -9.64
C ARG A 155 -4.30 -11.66 -9.12
N GLN A 156 -4.49 -11.04 -7.98
CA GLN A 156 -3.45 -10.31 -7.29
C GLN A 156 -3.19 -11.00 -5.96
N ASP A 157 -2.02 -11.59 -5.88
CA ASP A 157 -1.60 -12.26 -4.64
C ASP A 157 -0.90 -11.27 -3.69
N PHE A 158 -0.54 -10.10 -4.20
CA PHE A 158 0.12 -9.05 -3.43
C PHE A 158 0.01 -7.66 -4.10
N ALA A 159 0.27 -6.63 -3.33
CA ALA A 159 0.58 -5.30 -3.82
C ALA A 159 1.62 -4.62 -2.91
N VAL A 160 2.32 -3.64 -3.45
CA VAL A 160 3.35 -2.91 -2.71
C VAL A 160 3.22 -1.40 -2.92
N LEU A 161 3.63 -0.66 -1.91
CA LEU A 161 3.72 0.79 -1.93
C LEU A 161 5.14 1.21 -1.57
N SER A 162 5.70 2.16 -2.32
CA SER A 162 7.04 2.68 -2.05
C SER A 162 7.13 4.17 -2.37
N GLY A 163 8.12 4.83 -1.81
CA GLY A 163 8.39 6.24 -2.06
C GLY A 163 8.77 6.54 -3.49
N THR A 164 9.40 5.61 -4.20
CA THR A 164 9.81 5.76 -5.59
C THR A 164 9.25 4.64 -6.47
N ARG A 165 9.04 4.96 -7.74
CA ARG A 165 8.62 3.97 -8.74
C ARG A 165 9.60 2.82 -8.88
N GLN A 166 10.88 3.13 -8.86
CA GLN A 166 11.97 2.17 -8.99
C GLN A 166 11.99 1.14 -7.86
N SER A 167 11.94 1.60 -6.60
CA SER A 167 11.86 0.70 -5.44
C SER A 167 10.63 -0.21 -5.53
N ARG A 168 9.50 0.34 -5.96
CA ARG A 168 8.26 -0.42 -6.17
C ARG A 168 8.44 -1.51 -7.22
N GLU A 169 9.01 -1.20 -8.38
CA GLU A 169 9.24 -2.17 -9.46
C GLU A 169 10.14 -3.33 -9.02
N LEU A 170 11.15 -3.06 -8.18
CA LEU A 170 12.01 -4.10 -7.60
C LEU A 170 11.24 -4.99 -6.61
N MET A 171 10.44 -4.41 -5.72
CA MET A 171 9.58 -5.15 -4.79
C MET A 171 8.59 -6.06 -5.54
N GLU A 172 7.93 -5.51 -6.56
CA GLU A 172 6.98 -6.27 -7.40
C GLU A 172 7.68 -7.40 -8.15
N SER A 173 8.88 -7.17 -8.69
CA SER A 173 9.67 -8.19 -9.39
C SER A 173 10.08 -9.32 -8.47
N PHE A 174 10.48 -9.00 -7.25
CA PHE A 174 10.81 -9.98 -6.21
C PHE A 174 9.60 -10.84 -5.85
N LEU A 175 8.48 -10.23 -5.51
CA LEU A 175 7.28 -10.96 -5.11
C LEU A 175 6.68 -11.78 -6.26
N LYS A 176 6.74 -11.30 -7.50
CA LYS A 176 6.32 -12.09 -8.67
C LYS A 176 7.14 -13.36 -8.87
N ALA A 177 8.43 -13.33 -8.51
CA ALA A 177 9.33 -14.48 -8.67
C ALA A 177 9.25 -15.47 -7.51
N GLU A 178 8.95 -15.01 -6.30
CA GLU A 178 9.19 -15.78 -5.07
C GLU A 178 7.92 -16.04 -4.24
N TYR A 179 6.82 -15.31 -4.47
CA TYR A 179 5.63 -15.38 -3.63
C TYR A 179 4.50 -16.20 -4.26
N ALA A 180 3.87 -17.03 -3.45
CA ALA A 180 2.70 -17.83 -3.81
C ALA A 180 1.50 -17.48 -2.90
N ALA A 181 0.30 -17.41 -3.49
CA ALA A 181 -0.92 -17.00 -2.78
C ALA A 181 -1.45 -17.99 -1.74
N ASP A 182 -0.99 -19.22 -1.78
CA ASP A 182 -1.32 -20.26 -0.80
C ASP A 182 -0.34 -20.32 0.38
N ALA A 183 0.54 -19.31 0.48
CA ALA A 183 1.51 -19.18 1.55
C ALA A 183 0.85 -19.20 2.93
N SER A 184 1.57 -19.70 3.91
CA SER A 184 1.24 -19.56 5.33
C SER A 184 1.47 -18.10 5.77
N PHE A 185 0.94 -17.75 6.94
CA PHE A 185 1.18 -16.43 7.53
C PHE A 185 2.68 -16.12 7.71
N GLU A 186 3.47 -17.10 8.15
CA GLU A 186 4.92 -16.95 8.39
C GLU A 186 5.67 -16.69 7.07
N GLU A 187 5.33 -17.43 6.01
CA GLU A 187 5.89 -17.22 4.67
C GLU A 187 5.52 -15.84 4.11
N ALA A 188 4.26 -15.42 4.28
CA ALA A 188 3.81 -14.11 3.87
C ALA A 188 4.55 -12.99 4.63
N LEU A 189 4.72 -13.15 5.95
CA LEU A 189 5.44 -12.19 6.79
C LEU A 189 6.90 -12.07 6.34
N LYS A 190 7.58 -13.18 6.13
CA LYS A 190 8.98 -13.21 5.69
C LYS A 190 9.15 -12.57 4.31
N SER A 191 8.30 -12.95 3.35
CA SER A 191 8.32 -12.40 1.99
C SER A 191 8.00 -10.90 1.98
N GLY A 192 7.05 -10.45 2.80
CA GLY A 192 6.70 -9.04 2.95
C GLY A 192 7.84 -8.21 3.53
N LEU A 193 8.56 -8.73 4.53
CA LEU A 193 9.73 -8.09 5.11
C LEU A 193 10.93 -8.08 4.15
N ASP A 194 11.13 -9.13 3.36
CA ASP A 194 12.17 -9.16 2.32
C ASP A 194 11.83 -8.15 1.20
N ALA A 195 10.57 -8.08 0.78
CA ALA A 195 10.12 -7.06 -0.17
C ALA A 195 10.31 -5.65 0.38
N TRP A 196 9.97 -5.41 1.65
CA TRP A 196 10.23 -4.15 2.32
C TRP A 196 11.72 -3.79 2.29
N ALA A 197 12.60 -4.73 2.63
CA ALA A 197 14.05 -4.53 2.65
C ALA A 197 14.57 -4.15 1.25
N ILE A 198 14.12 -4.84 0.21
CA ILE A 198 14.46 -4.52 -1.20
C ILE A 198 14.04 -3.11 -1.56
N GLY A 199 12.80 -2.72 -1.21
CA GLY A 199 12.28 -1.39 -1.51
C GLY A 199 12.96 -0.27 -0.72
N HIS A 200 13.52 -0.57 0.46
CA HIS A 200 14.16 0.40 1.34
C HIS A 200 15.68 0.51 1.12
N MET A 201 16.31 -0.50 0.51
CA MET A 201 17.76 -0.47 0.23
C MET A 201 18.10 0.62 -0.79
N THR A 202 19.15 1.39 -0.50
CA THR A 202 19.76 2.28 -1.50
C THR A 202 20.67 1.44 -2.38
N LEU A 203 20.30 1.23 -3.64
CA LEU A 203 21.10 0.48 -4.60
C LEU A 203 22.01 1.42 -5.40
N PRO A 204 23.26 0.99 -5.75
CA PRO A 204 24.10 1.70 -6.71
C PRO A 204 23.37 1.89 -8.05
N ALA A 205 23.58 3.02 -8.71
CA ALA A 205 22.91 3.36 -9.98
C ALA A 205 23.04 2.28 -11.07
N GLU A 206 24.15 1.54 -11.07
CA GLU A 206 24.42 0.44 -12.00
C GLU A 206 23.54 -0.81 -11.74
N LYS A 207 23.08 -1.01 -10.52
CA LYS A 207 22.28 -2.18 -10.07
C LYS A 207 20.80 -1.87 -9.92
N VAL A 208 20.37 -0.72 -10.31
CA VAL A 208 19.02 -0.19 -10.11
C VAL A 208 17.90 -1.06 -10.74
N LYS A 209 18.22 -1.87 -11.75
CA LYS A 209 17.25 -2.76 -12.43
C LYS A 209 17.42 -4.23 -12.06
N GLN A 210 18.36 -4.58 -11.19
CA GLN A 210 18.61 -5.95 -10.78
C GLN A 210 18.19 -6.16 -9.33
N LEU A 211 17.57 -7.30 -9.07
CA LEU A 211 17.28 -7.72 -7.70
C LEU A 211 18.58 -7.88 -6.90
N PRO A 212 18.61 -7.39 -5.66
CA PRO A 212 19.74 -7.64 -4.78
C PRO A 212 19.92 -9.14 -4.49
N GLU A 213 21.14 -9.55 -4.17
CA GLU A 213 21.42 -10.91 -3.72
C GLU A 213 20.64 -11.22 -2.42
N ARG A 214 20.09 -12.42 -2.30
CA ARG A 214 19.33 -12.86 -1.12
C ARG A 214 20.09 -12.67 0.20
N ALA A 215 21.40 -12.95 0.21
CA ALA A 215 22.23 -12.76 1.39
C ALA A 215 22.28 -11.29 1.82
N ALA A 216 22.36 -10.35 0.87
CA ALA A 216 22.34 -8.92 1.13
C ALA A 216 20.98 -8.45 1.68
N VAL A 217 19.88 -8.94 1.11
CA VAL A 217 18.52 -8.64 1.58
C VAL A 217 18.32 -9.13 3.02
N THR A 218 18.70 -10.38 3.31
CA THR A 218 18.58 -10.97 4.64
C THR A 218 19.41 -10.22 5.67
N LYS A 219 20.67 -9.86 5.33
CA LYS A 219 21.53 -9.08 6.19
C LYS A 219 20.92 -7.72 6.50
N TYR A 220 20.51 -7.00 5.47
CA TYR A 220 19.90 -5.67 5.61
C TYR A 220 18.62 -5.71 6.45
N ARG A 221 17.73 -6.68 6.18
CA ARG A 221 16.52 -6.89 6.98
C ARG A 221 16.84 -7.09 8.47
N ARG A 222 17.82 -7.94 8.81
CA ARG A 222 18.24 -8.17 10.20
C ARG A 222 18.77 -6.90 10.87
N GLU A 223 19.58 -6.11 10.16
CA GLU A 223 20.11 -4.84 10.65
C GLU A 223 18.98 -3.84 10.93
N GLN A 224 17.99 -3.75 10.04
CA GLN A 224 16.85 -2.86 10.21
C GLN A 224 15.95 -3.33 11.36
N LEU A 225 15.67 -4.61 11.46
CA LEU A 225 14.87 -5.19 12.55
C LEU A 225 15.51 -5.00 13.93
N ALA A 226 16.82 -4.90 14.03
CA ALA A 226 17.51 -4.60 15.29
C ALA A 226 17.21 -3.17 15.79
N ASN A 227 16.91 -2.24 14.88
CA ASN A 227 16.77 -0.82 15.19
C ASN A 227 15.34 -0.29 15.07
N THR A 228 14.43 -1.06 14.45
CA THR A 228 13.08 -0.60 14.08
C THR A 228 12.02 -1.62 14.49
N GLY A 229 10.81 -1.17 14.81
CA GLY A 229 9.66 -2.03 15.08
C GLY A 229 9.00 -2.52 13.78
N ILE A 230 8.37 -3.69 13.85
CA ILE A 230 7.49 -4.18 12.79
C ILE A 230 6.09 -3.64 13.04
N GLU A 231 5.53 -2.97 12.05
CA GLU A 231 4.11 -2.62 12.02
C GLU A 231 3.42 -3.55 11.03
N ALA A 232 2.43 -4.28 11.50
CA ALA A 232 1.64 -5.16 10.66
C ALA A 232 0.18 -5.20 11.09
N GLY A 233 -0.68 -5.42 10.11
CA GLY A 233 -2.11 -5.64 10.29
C GLY A 233 -2.60 -6.75 9.38
N ILE A 234 -3.57 -7.51 9.82
CA ILE A 234 -4.21 -8.54 9.02
C ILE A 234 -5.69 -8.27 8.83
N LEU A 235 -6.20 -8.67 7.67
CA LEU A 235 -7.61 -8.85 7.39
C LEU A 235 -7.88 -10.35 7.38
N GLU A 236 -8.64 -10.85 8.35
CA GLU A 236 -8.96 -12.27 8.46
C GLU A 236 -10.07 -12.65 7.48
N ARG A 237 -9.89 -13.77 6.79
CA ARG A 237 -10.86 -14.28 5.80
C ARG A 237 -12.09 -14.88 6.43
N ASP A 238 -11.97 -15.35 7.69
CA ASP A 238 -13.07 -15.97 8.42
C ASP A 238 -14.24 -15.02 8.65
N ALA A 239 -15.33 -15.25 7.91
CA ALA A 239 -16.55 -14.44 7.97
C ALA A 239 -17.32 -14.56 9.29
N SER A 240 -17.02 -15.55 10.13
CA SER A 240 -17.64 -15.72 11.45
C SER A 240 -17.14 -14.70 12.48
N LYS A 241 -16.00 -14.06 12.22
CA LYS A 241 -15.42 -13.04 13.08
C LYS A 241 -16.14 -11.71 12.91
N ALA A 242 -16.54 -11.12 14.03
CA ALA A 242 -17.21 -9.82 14.06
C ALA A 242 -16.25 -8.65 13.67
N ILE A 243 -14.94 -8.82 13.88
CA ILE A 243 -13.89 -7.88 13.51
C ILE A 243 -12.86 -8.66 12.71
N ARG A 244 -12.66 -8.28 11.46
CA ARG A 244 -11.71 -8.94 10.56
C ARG A 244 -10.34 -8.30 10.58
N TYR A 245 -10.26 -6.99 10.84
CA TYR A 245 -8.97 -6.32 10.98
C TYR A 245 -8.37 -6.55 12.36
N ARG A 246 -7.09 -6.90 12.40
CA ARG A 246 -6.33 -7.01 13.63
C ARG A 246 -4.92 -6.45 13.44
N ALA A 247 -4.57 -5.44 14.22
CA ALA A 247 -3.18 -4.98 14.33
C ALA A 247 -2.37 -6.03 15.11
N LEU A 248 -1.16 -6.33 14.62
CA LEU A 248 -0.28 -7.33 15.21
C LEU A 248 0.80 -6.65 16.06
N LEU A 249 1.13 -7.28 17.19
CA LEU A 249 2.17 -6.76 18.07
C LEU A 249 3.57 -7.13 17.55
N ASP A 250 4.49 -6.18 17.55
CA ASP A 250 5.89 -6.39 17.14
C ASP A 250 6.54 -7.60 17.85
N LYS A 251 6.26 -7.79 19.13
CA LYS A 251 6.77 -8.91 19.91
C LYS A 251 6.31 -10.29 19.38
N GLU A 252 5.04 -10.38 18.94
CA GLU A 252 4.49 -11.62 18.37
C GLU A 252 5.14 -11.91 17.02
N LEU A 253 5.32 -10.88 16.20
CA LEU A 253 5.93 -11.00 14.88
C LEU A 253 7.39 -11.40 14.94
N ARG A 254 8.15 -10.84 15.89
CA ARG A 254 9.57 -11.20 16.08
C ARG A 254 9.77 -12.65 16.47
N ALA A 255 8.84 -13.24 17.23
CA ALA A 255 8.90 -14.65 17.61
C ALA A 255 8.79 -15.59 16.40
N LEU A 256 8.14 -15.16 15.31
CA LEU A 256 7.96 -15.93 14.08
C LEU A 256 9.10 -15.76 13.05
N ILE A 257 9.94 -14.72 13.23
CA ILE A 257 11.00 -14.39 12.28
C ILE A 257 12.37 -14.90 12.76
N ASN A 258 12.50 -15.22 14.06
CA ASN A 258 13.72 -15.73 14.67
C ASN A 258 13.99 -17.16 14.21
N ASP A 259 14.64 -17.29 13.03
CA ASP A 259 15.43 -18.42 12.56
C ASP A 259 16.90 -18.01 12.44
#